data_f48abfcaeea2831ee6a2d3b02400a4c6
#
_entry.id   f48abfcaeea2831ee6a2d3b02400a4c6
#
_cell.length_a   1.000
_cell.length_b   1.000
_cell.length_c   1.000
_cell.angle_alpha   90.00
_cell.angle_beta   90.00
_cell.angle_gamma   90.00
#
_symmetry.space_group_name_H-M   'P 1'
#
loop_
_entity.id
_entity.type
_entity.pdbx_description
1 polymer ?
#
loop_
_entity_poly.entity_id
_entity_poly.type
_entity_poly.pdbx_seq_one_letter_code
_entity_poly.pdbx_strand_id
1 'polypeptide(L)'
;GTTPGAGSHYADADAKSPVETQSAALTMLNLGHDLLTTAGYENAALAVDGEEEGSVNPFITMSANNQKLDTGSHVDLKAWNMNLGFAKKINNNSGKLIIAPVIEYGRGSYDSYLDNGTHGDGDAHFWGAGLMAKQLNDDGLYYEGSLRAGRMSTDYQSAVAGGIKYDSDATYYAAHLGMGKVVQLNDKDTIDYYGKLFYTRQQGDKITVGTGATYDFDATTSLRTRLGARYTHQLSEKNALYAGLAWQHEFDGESNAIVATTLGSASAPAPSMKGDTGIMELGWRVNNSDKFELGLGVNGSVGKQKGVGFNLSLNFSF
;
A
#
# COMPACT_ATOMS: atom_id res chain seq x y z
N GLY A 1 31.88 0.27 16.03
CA GLY A 1 30.97 -0.77 15.66
C GLY A 1 31.12 -2.01 16.49
N THR A 2 30.01 -2.64 16.77
CA THR A 2 30.07 -3.96 17.39
C THR A 2 30.64 -4.93 16.36
N THR A 3 31.82 -5.40 16.63
CA THR A 3 32.31 -6.54 15.88
C THR A 3 31.41 -7.72 16.21
N PRO A 4 30.99 -8.52 15.23
CA PRO A 4 30.36 -9.80 15.50
C PRO A 4 31.41 -10.74 16.10
N GLY A 5 31.86 -10.38 17.27
CA GLY A 5 32.81 -11.18 18.03
C GLY A 5 32.11 -12.09 19.01
N ALA A 6 32.90 -12.84 19.78
CA ALA A 6 32.38 -13.72 20.82
C ALA A 6 31.43 -12.95 21.75
N GLY A 7 30.17 -13.32 21.76
CA GLY A 7 29.14 -12.71 22.60
C GLY A 7 28.37 -11.55 21.96
N SER A 8 28.74 -11.09 20.77
CA SER A 8 27.97 -10.09 20.03
C SER A 8 27.11 -10.77 18.99
N HIS A 9 25.79 -10.55 19.08
CA HIS A 9 24.80 -11.08 18.13
C HIS A 9 24.20 -10.00 17.25
N TYR A 10 24.70 -8.73 17.36
CA TYR A 10 24.17 -7.59 16.65
C TYR A 10 25.28 -6.89 15.86
N ALA A 11 24.95 -6.46 14.65
CA ALA A 11 25.79 -5.59 13.85
C ALA A 11 25.77 -4.17 14.43
N ASP A 12 26.61 -3.28 13.90
CA ASP A 12 26.61 -1.87 14.24
C ASP A 12 25.19 -1.26 14.05
N ALA A 13 24.90 -0.22 14.83
CA ALA A 13 23.66 0.54 14.71
C ALA A 13 23.43 1.03 13.27
N ASP A 14 24.51 1.40 12.57
CA ASP A 14 24.47 1.88 11.19
C ASP A 14 23.95 0.84 10.20
N ALA A 15 24.10 -0.44 10.51
CA ALA A 15 23.62 -1.53 9.68
C ALA A 15 22.09 -1.57 9.53
N LYS A 16 21.35 -0.84 10.36
CA LYS A 16 19.90 -0.69 10.24
C LYS A 16 19.52 0.09 8.98
N SER A 17 20.31 1.08 8.57
CA SER A 17 19.98 1.96 7.45
C SER A 17 19.74 1.21 6.14
N PRO A 18 20.63 0.31 5.69
CA PRO A 18 20.37 -0.50 4.49
C PRO A 18 19.10 -1.36 4.60
N VAL A 19 18.71 -1.77 5.80
CA VAL A 19 17.52 -2.59 6.03
C VAL A 19 16.23 -1.74 6.00
N GLU A 20 16.32 -0.44 6.26
CA GLU A 20 15.17 0.47 6.18
C GLU A 20 14.59 0.58 4.75
N THR A 21 15.37 0.20 3.73
CA THR A 21 14.87 0.02 2.36
C THR A 21 13.69 -0.94 2.31
N GLN A 22 13.72 -2.00 3.12
CA GLN A 22 12.65 -2.99 3.17
C GLN A 22 11.36 -2.38 3.74
N SER A 23 11.47 -1.50 4.72
CA SER A 23 10.32 -0.77 5.26
C SER A 23 9.72 0.17 4.22
N ALA A 24 10.54 0.88 3.46
CA ALA A 24 10.10 1.74 2.37
C ALA A 24 9.38 0.92 1.28
N ALA A 25 9.97 -0.18 0.86
CA ALA A 25 9.40 -1.06 -0.17
C ALA A 25 8.06 -1.66 0.29
N LEU A 26 8.01 -2.18 1.51
CA LEU A 26 6.78 -2.73 2.08
C LEU A 26 5.67 -1.67 2.13
N THR A 27 5.99 -0.45 2.55
CA THR A 27 5.03 0.65 2.60
C THR A 27 4.52 1.00 1.22
N MET A 28 5.38 1.02 0.21
CA MET A 28 4.95 1.25 -1.19
C MET A 28 3.96 0.19 -1.65
N LEU A 29 4.23 -1.09 -1.36
CA LEU A 29 3.31 -2.18 -1.67
C LEU A 29 1.97 -2.02 -0.94
N ASN A 30 2.01 -1.60 0.32
CA ASN A 30 0.82 -1.35 1.12
C ASN A 30 0.03 -0.13 0.61
N LEU A 31 0.69 0.92 0.17
CA LEU A 31 0.03 2.07 -0.47
C LEU A 31 -0.68 1.65 -1.77
N GLY A 32 -0.07 0.76 -2.56
CA GLY A 32 -0.71 0.17 -3.72
C GLY A 32 -1.94 -0.65 -3.36
N HIS A 33 -1.87 -1.42 -2.29
CA HIS A 33 -2.98 -2.19 -1.76
C HIS A 33 -4.12 -1.26 -1.29
N ASP A 34 -3.77 -0.18 -0.59
CA ASP A 34 -4.73 0.81 -0.14
C ASP A 34 -5.45 1.49 -1.32
N LEU A 35 -4.71 1.87 -2.34
CA LEU A 35 -5.30 2.45 -3.55
C LEU A 35 -6.29 1.50 -4.21
N LEU A 36 -5.90 0.24 -4.38
CA LEU A 36 -6.75 -0.78 -4.99
C LEU A 36 -8.03 -0.98 -4.20
N THR A 37 -7.94 -1.10 -2.88
CA THR A 37 -9.08 -1.47 -2.02
C THR A 37 -9.95 -0.30 -1.60
N THR A 38 -9.55 0.93 -1.88
CA THR A 38 -10.37 2.14 -1.69
C THR A 38 -10.87 2.65 -3.03
N ALA A 39 -10.09 3.50 -3.67
CA ALA A 39 -10.46 4.11 -4.95
C ALA A 39 -10.61 3.09 -6.08
N GLY A 40 -9.80 2.03 -6.11
CA GLY A 40 -9.86 1.00 -7.14
C GLY A 40 -11.19 0.25 -7.16
N TYR A 41 -11.66 -0.24 -6.01
CA TYR A 41 -12.95 -0.94 -5.94
C TYR A 41 -14.13 -0.01 -6.25
N GLU A 42 -14.11 1.20 -5.74
CA GLU A 42 -15.14 2.18 -6.03
C GLU A 42 -15.18 2.50 -7.53
N ASN A 43 -14.02 2.72 -8.11
CA ASN A 43 -13.88 3.04 -9.53
C ASN A 43 -14.35 1.87 -10.42
N ALA A 44 -14.00 0.64 -10.06
CA ALA A 44 -14.45 -0.57 -10.75
C ALA A 44 -15.98 -0.71 -10.70
N ALA A 45 -16.57 -0.49 -9.53
CA ALA A 45 -18.01 -0.56 -9.36
C ALA A 45 -18.74 0.51 -10.19
N LEU A 46 -18.22 1.72 -10.21
CA LEU A 46 -18.79 2.83 -10.97
C LEU A 46 -18.65 2.61 -12.48
N ALA A 47 -17.58 1.97 -12.94
CA ALA A 47 -17.38 1.68 -14.36
C ALA A 47 -18.47 0.79 -14.96
N VAL A 48 -19.11 -0.03 -14.14
CA VAL A 48 -20.18 -0.96 -14.57
C VAL A 48 -21.53 -0.64 -13.95
N ASP A 49 -21.65 0.45 -13.19
CA ASP A 49 -22.91 0.86 -12.58
C ASP A 49 -23.92 1.27 -13.67
N GLY A 50 -25.15 0.75 -13.55
CA GLY A 50 -26.19 1.00 -14.55
C GLY A 50 -25.98 0.34 -15.90
N GLU A 51 -24.90 -0.40 -16.08
CA GLU A 51 -24.61 -1.13 -17.31
C GLU A 51 -25.31 -2.48 -17.34
N GLU A 52 -25.45 -3.06 -18.52
CA GLU A 52 -25.99 -4.40 -18.68
C GLU A 52 -25.09 -5.45 -18.04
N GLU A 53 -25.68 -6.55 -17.59
CA GLU A 53 -24.93 -7.69 -17.09
C GLU A 53 -23.91 -8.18 -18.13
N GLY A 54 -22.69 -8.47 -17.68
CA GLY A 54 -21.59 -8.89 -18.54
C GLY A 54 -20.83 -7.76 -19.21
N SER A 55 -21.23 -6.51 -19.03
CA SER A 55 -20.47 -5.35 -19.51
C SER A 55 -19.09 -5.32 -18.88
N VAL A 56 -18.07 -5.01 -19.71
CA VAL A 56 -16.68 -4.91 -19.30
C VAL A 56 -16.18 -3.50 -19.61
N ASN A 57 -15.81 -2.76 -18.58
CA ASN A 57 -15.40 -1.36 -18.72
C ASN A 57 -14.08 -1.07 -18.01
N PRO A 58 -13.21 -0.24 -18.61
CA PRO A 58 -11.91 0.08 -18.04
C PRO A 58 -12.00 1.12 -16.94
N PHE A 59 -11.04 1.04 -16.03
CA PHE A 59 -10.80 2.07 -15.03
C PHE A 59 -9.31 2.23 -14.78
N ILE A 60 -8.91 3.41 -14.38
CA ILE A 60 -7.54 3.72 -13.94
C ILE A 60 -7.61 4.51 -12.65
N THR A 61 -6.76 4.15 -11.69
CA THR A 61 -6.67 4.82 -10.41
C THR A 61 -5.20 5.10 -10.11
N MET A 62 -4.89 6.31 -9.64
CA MET A 62 -3.54 6.76 -9.35
C MET A 62 -3.49 7.41 -7.99
N SER A 63 -2.36 7.30 -7.31
CA SER A 63 -2.12 8.05 -6.07
C SER A 63 -0.69 8.57 -6.00
N ALA A 64 -0.53 9.68 -5.27
CA ALA A 64 0.76 10.23 -4.90
C ALA A 64 0.78 10.44 -3.38
N ASN A 65 1.87 10.05 -2.74
CA ASN A 65 1.98 10.01 -1.29
C ASN A 65 3.30 10.62 -0.83
N ASN A 66 3.24 11.33 0.29
CA ASN A 66 4.40 11.81 1.02
C ASN A 66 4.24 11.36 2.47
N GLN A 67 5.08 10.43 2.91
CA GLN A 67 4.92 9.72 4.17
C GLN A 67 6.20 9.75 4.98
N LYS A 68 6.06 9.86 6.28
CA LYS A 68 7.11 9.64 7.26
C LYS A 68 6.79 8.34 8.01
N LEU A 69 7.71 7.39 7.95
CA LEU A 69 7.57 6.08 8.56
C LEU A 69 8.35 6.04 9.87
N ASP A 70 7.68 5.70 10.96
CA ASP A 70 8.33 5.45 12.24
C ASP A 70 8.80 4.00 12.28
N THR A 71 10.10 3.81 12.13
CA THR A 71 10.76 2.50 12.11
C THR A 71 11.55 2.23 13.40
N GLY A 72 11.33 3.10 14.41
CA GLY A 72 12.22 3.23 15.57
C GLY A 72 13.22 4.38 15.38
N SER A 73 13.73 4.58 14.21
CA SER A 73 14.24 5.78 13.59
C SER A 73 13.18 6.27 12.58
N HIS A 74 13.55 6.89 11.48
CA HIS A 74 12.51 7.21 10.50
C HIS A 74 12.97 7.12 9.06
N VAL A 75 12.00 6.92 8.18
CA VAL A 75 12.16 6.92 6.74
C VAL A 75 11.17 7.93 6.15
N ASP A 76 11.67 8.83 5.32
CA ASP A 76 10.82 9.70 4.51
C ASP A 76 10.62 9.06 3.14
N LEU A 77 9.37 8.91 2.72
CA LEU A 77 8.99 8.25 1.48
C LEU A 77 8.11 9.16 0.64
N LYS A 78 8.48 9.32 -0.62
CA LYS A 78 7.66 9.96 -1.65
C LYS A 78 7.42 8.93 -2.74
N ALA A 79 6.16 8.58 -2.94
CA ALA A 79 5.81 7.52 -3.88
C ALA A 79 4.52 7.84 -4.62
N TRP A 80 4.43 7.36 -5.85
CA TRP A 80 3.19 7.32 -6.58
C TRP A 80 2.94 5.89 -7.07
N ASN A 81 1.68 5.56 -7.24
CA ASN A 81 1.31 4.26 -7.79
C ASN A 81 0.02 4.38 -8.60
N MET A 82 -0.20 3.36 -9.42
CA MET A 82 -1.39 3.29 -10.26
C MET A 82 -1.84 1.85 -10.43
N ASN A 83 -3.11 1.67 -10.69
CA ASN A 83 -3.66 0.43 -11.21
C ASN A 83 -4.58 0.72 -12.38
N LEU A 84 -4.57 -0.18 -13.33
CA LEU A 84 -5.44 -0.18 -14.51
C LEU A 84 -6.16 -1.51 -14.53
N GLY A 85 -7.48 -1.48 -14.63
CA GLY A 85 -8.28 -2.67 -14.64
C GLY A 85 -9.45 -2.62 -15.61
N PHE A 86 -10.10 -3.78 -15.74
CA PHE A 86 -11.32 -3.94 -16.52
C PHE A 86 -12.35 -4.58 -15.61
N ALA A 87 -13.38 -3.84 -15.26
CA ALA A 87 -14.43 -4.31 -14.37
C ALA A 87 -15.54 -5.01 -15.15
N LYS A 88 -16.02 -6.11 -14.59
CA LYS A 88 -17.16 -6.86 -15.09
C LYS A 88 -18.20 -7.02 -14.00
N LYS A 89 -19.47 -6.82 -14.35
CA LYS A 89 -20.59 -7.00 -13.44
C LYS A 89 -21.32 -8.30 -13.75
N ILE A 90 -21.60 -9.07 -12.70
CA ILE A 90 -22.41 -10.30 -12.77
C ILE A 90 -23.52 -10.15 -11.73
N ASN A 91 -24.76 -10.15 -12.19
CA ASN A 91 -25.92 -10.12 -11.29
C ASN A 91 -26.18 -11.51 -10.71
N ASN A 92 -26.61 -11.57 -9.47
CA ASN A 92 -26.98 -12.79 -8.78
C ASN A 92 -28.20 -12.56 -7.86
N ASN A 93 -28.64 -13.62 -7.18
CA ASN A 93 -29.83 -13.55 -6.35
C ASN A 93 -29.70 -12.60 -5.14
N SER A 94 -28.48 -12.33 -4.67
CA SER A 94 -28.23 -11.46 -3.51
C SER A 94 -27.94 -10.02 -3.90
N GLY A 95 -27.56 -9.78 -5.13
CA GLY A 95 -27.17 -8.46 -5.62
C GLY A 95 -26.29 -8.58 -6.86
N LYS A 96 -25.07 -8.04 -6.79
CA LYS A 96 -24.13 -8.07 -7.91
C LYS A 96 -22.72 -8.39 -7.45
N LEU A 97 -22.02 -9.14 -8.30
CA LEU A 97 -20.60 -9.42 -8.16
C LEU A 97 -19.84 -8.58 -9.18
N ILE A 98 -18.83 -7.86 -8.69
CA ILE A 98 -17.91 -7.09 -9.54
C ILE A 98 -16.56 -7.78 -9.47
N ILE A 99 -16.02 -8.13 -10.64
CA ILE A 99 -14.71 -8.77 -10.78
C ILE A 99 -13.87 -7.89 -11.68
N ALA A 100 -12.60 -7.72 -11.36
CA ALA A 100 -11.68 -6.97 -12.21
C ALA A 100 -10.27 -7.53 -12.12
N PRO A 101 -9.68 -7.94 -13.25
CA PRO A 101 -8.25 -8.09 -13.37
C PRO A 101 -7.61 -6.70 -13.41
N VAL A 102 -6.44 -6.55 -12.81
CA VAL A 102 -5.70 -5.29 -12.76
C VAL A 102 -4.23 -5.52 -13.02
N ILE A 103 -3.59 -4.52 -13.61
CA ILE A 103 -2.15 -4.38 -13.59
C ILE A 103 -1.80 -3.19 -12.71
N GLU A 104 -0.64 -3.23 -12.09
CA GLU A 104 -0.22 -2.18 -11.16
C GLU A 104 1.23 -1.80 -11.38
N TYR A 105 1.54 -0.56 -11.07
CA TYR A 105 2.88 -0.01 -11.08
C TYR A 105 3.01 1.04 -9.98
N GLY A 106 4.17 1.07 -9.35
CA GLY A 106 4.49 2.11 -8.38
C GLY A 106 5.95 2.48 -8.42
N ARG A 107 6.26 3.72 -8.07
CA ARG A 107 7.61 4.24 -8.02
C ARG A 107 7.76 5.23 -6.88
N GLY A 108 8.91 5.22 -6.22
CA GLY A 108 9.17 6.14 -5.14
C GLY A 108 10.63 6.34 -4.85
N SER A 109 10.90 7.36 -4.05
CA SER A 109 12.21 7.63 -3.47
C SER A 109 12.08 7.70 -1.95
N TYR A 110 13.14 7.29 -1.25
CA TYR A 110 13.14 7.30 0.20
C TYR A 110 14.46 7.78 0.76
N ASP A 111 14.40 8.35 1.96
CA ASP A 111 15.54 8.75 2.77
C ASP A 111 15.44 8.07 4.13
N SER A 112 16.52 7.39 4.53
CA SER A 112 16.64 6.72 5.82
C SER A 112 17.46 7.60 6.77
N TYR A 113 16.90 7.88 7.94
CA TYR A 113 17.54 8.66 8.98
C TYR A 113 17.57 7.88 10.29
N LEU A 114 18.77 7.47 10.70
CA LEU A 114 18.97 6.85 12.00
C LEU A 114 19.15 7.90 13.09
N ASP A 115 18.86 7.52 14.33
CA ASP A 115 18.98 8.42 15.48
C ASP A 115 20.42 8.88 15.72
N ASN A 116 21.42 8.13 15.28
CA ASN A 116 22.83 8.50 15.36
C ASN A 116 23.31 9.41 14.22
N GLY A 117 22.42 9.86 13.34
CA GLY A 117 22.73 10.74 12.22
C GLY A 117 23.11 10.02 10.93
N THR A 118 23.19 8.70 10.92
CA THR A 118 23.45 7.94 9.69
C THR A 118 22.30 8.15 8.71
N HIS A 119 22.64 8.47 7.47
CA HIS A 119 21.68 8.75 6.41
C HIS A 119 21.99 7.87 5.19
N GLY A 120 20.93 7.33 4.63
CA GLY A 120 20.95 6.65 3.34
C GLY A 120 19.74 7.03 2.53
N ASP A 121 19.80 6.80 1.23
CA ASP A 121 18.68 7.08 0.33
C ASP A 121 18.64 6.08 -0.81
N GLY A 122 17.54 6.08 -1.53
CA GLY A 122 17.38 5.23 -2.69
C GLY A 122 16.06 5.43 -3.39
N ASP A 123 15.90 4.64 -4.43
CA ASP A 123 14.69 4.58 -5.23
C ASP A 123 14.13 3.16 -5.22
N ALA A 124 12.83 3.06 -5.45
CA ALA A 124 12.16 1.78 -5.56
C ALA A 124 11.06 1.86 -6.60
N HIS A 125 10.79 0.74 -7.26
CA HIS A 125 9.63 0.61 -8.13
C HIS A 125 9.12 -0.83 -8.10
N PHE A 126 7.83 -0.98 -8.30
CA PHE A 126 7.20 -2.29 -8.42
C PHE A 126 6.24 -2.32 -9.60
N TRP A 127 6.06 -3.51 -10.13
CA TRP A 127 5.03 -3.79 -11.13
C TRP A 127 4.46 -5.18 -10.85
N GLY A 128 3.19 -5.33 -11.15
CA GLY A 128 2.52 -6.57 -10.89
C GLY A 128 1.14 -6.63 -11.51
N ALA A 129 0.45 -7.71 -11.18
CA ALA A 129 -0.91 -7.95 -11.61
C ALA A 129 -1.73 -8.43 -10.42
N GLY A 130 -3.03 -8.29 -10.53
CA GLY A 130 -3.93 -8.70 -9.48
C GLY A 130 -5.32 -9.02 -9.99
N LEU A 131 -6.12 -9.55 -9.09
CA LEU A 131 -7.52 -9.84 -9.31
C LEU A 131 -8.29 -9.32 -8.10
N MET A 132 -9.36 -8.58 -8.35
CA MET A 132 -10.23 -8.05 -7.32
C MET A 132 -11.65 -8.54 -7.54
N ALA A 133 -12.37 -8.80 -6.45
CA ALA A 133 -13.77 -9.20 -6.47
C ALA A 133 -14.51 -8.56 -5.31
N LYS A 134 -15.74 -8.13 -5.56
CA LYS A 134 -16.62 -7.56 -4.54
C LYS A 134 -18.06 -7.96 -4.80
N GLN A 135 -18.67 -8.58 -3.79
CA GLN A 135 -20.09 -8.88 -3.79
C GLN A 135 -20.83 -7.76 -3.06
N LEU A 136 -21.67 -7.05 -3.79
CA LEU A 136 -22.56 -6.00 -3.27
C LEU A 136 -23.96 -6.56 -3.18
N ASN A 137 -24.43 -6.80 -1.96
CA ASN A 137 -25.80 -7.27 -1.73
C ASN A 137 -26.81 -6.12 -1.75
N ASP A 138 -28.03 -6.42 -2.12
CA ASP A 138 -29.10 -5.42 -2.21
C ASP A 138 -29.43 -4.78 -0.87
N ASP A 139 -29.16 -5.48 0.25
CA ASP A 139 -29.36 -4.97 1.62
C ASP A 139 -28.22 -4.05 2.11
N GLY A 140 -27.19 -3.83 1.26
CA GLY A 140 -26.05 -2.99 1.59
C GLY A 140 -24.86 -3.75 2.18
N LEU A 141 -25.03 -5.00 2.57
CA LEU A 141 -23.90 -5.82 3.02
C LEU A 141 -22.99 -6.15 1.85
N TYR A 142 -21.67 -6.10 2.06
CA TYR A 142 -20.72 -6.48 1.02
C TYR A 142 -19.54 -7.27 1.57
N TYR A 143 -18.96 -8.07 0.68
CA TYR A 143 -17.76 -8.84 0.91
C TYR A 143 -16.79 -8.58 -0.23
N GLU A 144 -15.52 -8.46 0.08
CA GLU A 144 -14.50 -8.22 -0.94
C GLU A 144 -13.23 -9.00 -0.67
N GLY A 145 -12.47 -9.22 -1.73
CA GLY A 145 -11.18 -9.85 -1.65
C GLY A 145 -10.32 -9.50 -2.86
N SER A 146 -9.01 -9.62 -2.70
CA SER A 146 -8.07 -9.42 -3.79
C SER A 146 -6.82 -10.27 -3.62
N LEU A 147 -6.17 -10.52 -4.76
CA LEU A 147 -4.86 -11.15 -4.83
C LEU A 147 -3.97 -10.30 -5.72
N ARG A 148 -2.70 -10.15 -5.33
CA ARG A 148 -1.71 -9.39 -6.11
C ARG A 148 -0.38 -10.13 -6.07
N ALA A 149 0.39 -10.03 -7.16
CA ALA A 149 1.75 -10.54 -7.23
C ALA A 149 2.57 -9.74 -8.24
N GLY A 150 3.86 -9.64 -8.01
CA GLY A 150 4.76 -8.92 -8.89
C GLY A 150 6.19 -8.88 -8.40
N ARG A 151 6.92 -7.88 -8.86
CA ARG A 151 8.33 -7.67 -8.56
C ARG A 151 8.56 -6.27 -7.99
N MET A 152 9.36 -6.22 -6.94
CA MET A 152 9.86 -4.98 -6.33
C MET A 152 11.35 -4.87 -6.58
N SER A 153 11.78 -3.74 -7.13
CA SER A 153 13.19 -3.40 -7.33
C SER A 153 13.54 -2.20 -6.47
N THR A 154 14.63 -2.29 -5.74
CA THR A 154 15.10 -1.24 -4.83
C THR A 154 16.56 -0.97 -5.04
N ASP A 155 17.00 0.24 -4.78
CA ASP A 155 18.40 0.58 -4.62
C ASP A 155 18.61 1.36 -3.31
N TYR A 156 19.83 1.41 -2.88
CA TYR A 156 20.25 2.08 -1.66
C TYR A 156 21.65 2.63 -1.83
N GLN A 157 21.88 3.81 -1.30
CA GLN A 157 23.22 4.38 -1.19
C GLN A 157 23.36 5.18 0.12
N SER A 158 24.56 5.17 0.65
CA SER A 158 24.96 5.99 1.80
C SER A 158 26.41 6.40 1.64
N ALA A 159 26.70 7.67 1.93
CA ALA A 159 28.07 8.18 1.94
C ALA A 159 28.85 7.73 3.18
N VAL A 160 28.20 7.16 4.19
CA VAL A 160 28.82 6.71 5.43
C VAL A 160 29.65 5.45 5.17
N ALA A 161 30.79 5.32 5.90
CA ALA A 161 31.67 4.16 5.85
C ALA A 161 32.23 3.83 4.46
N GLY A 162 32.58 4.86 3.66
CA GLY A 162 33.22 4.68 2.36
C GLY A 162 32.26 4.42 1.21
N GLY A 163 30.96 4.65 1.42
CA GLY A 163 29.96 4.53 0.37
C GLY A 163 29.38 3.12 0.24
N ILE A 164 28.34 2.84 1.01
CA ILE A 164 27.57 1.59 0.87
C ILE A 164 26.55 1.78 -0.26
N LYS A 165 26.52 0.82 -1.18
CA LYS A 165 25.63 0.82 -2.34
C LYS A 165 25.15 -0.59 -2.63
N TYR A 166 23.85 -0.75 -2.95
CA TYR A 166 23.34 -2.01 -3.47
C TYR A 166 22.07 -1.84 -4.30
N ASP A 167 21.80 -2.85 -5.11
CA ASP A 167 20.53 -3.05 -5.80
C ASP A 167 19.92 -4.36 -5.33
N SER A 168 18.60 -4.42 -5.28
CA SER A 168 17.88 -5.62 -4.86
C SER A 168 16.59 -5.77 -5.66
N ASP A 169 16.26 -7.01 -5.97
CA ASP A 169 15.01 -7.40 -6.61
C ASP A 169 14.35 -8.50 -5.79
N ALA A 170 13.05 -8.41 -5.63
CA ALA A 170 12.29 -9.42 -4.91
C ALA A 170 10.88 -9.59 -5.47
N THR A 171 10.39 -10.81 -5.43
CA THR A 171 8.98 -11.10 -5.72
C THR A 171 8.13 -10.70 -4.51
N TYR A 172 6.96 -10.13 -4.76
CA TYR A 172 5.96 -9.90 -3.73
C TYR A 172 4.65 -10.57 -4.10
N TYR A 173 3.87 -10.88 -3.08
CA TYR A 173 2.48 -11.27 -3.21
C TYR A 173 1.68 -10.72 -2.05
N ALA A 174 0.41 -10.45 -2.31
CA ALA A 174 -0.47 -9.82 -1.36
C ALA A 174 -1.90 -10.33 -1.54
N ALA A 175 -2.66 -10.28 -0.46
CA ALA A 175 -4.07 -10.64 -0.45
C ALA A 175 -4.81 -9.75 0.55
N HIS A 176 -6.10 -9.53 0.33
CA HIS A 176 -6.93 -8.92 1.34
C HIS A 176 -8.32 -9.54 1.35
N LEU A 177 -8.96 -9.42 2.49
CA LEU A 177 -10.37 -9.73 2.70
C LEU A 177 -11.01 -8.54 3.41
N GLY A 178 -12.23 -8.24 3.05
CA GLY A 178 -12.98 -7.17 3.69
C GLY A 178 -14.47 -7.47 3.72
N MET A 179 -15.15 -6.85 4.65
CA MET A 179 -16.61 -6.82 4.69
C MET A 179 -17.06 -5.50 5.26
N GLY A 180 -18.26 -5.11 4.91
CA GLY A 180 -18.84 -3.89 5.39
C GLY A 180 -20.32 -3.81 5.09
N LYS A 181 -20.90 -2.70 5.50
CA LYS A 181 -22.30 -2.41 5.25
C LYS A 181 -22.46 -0.96 4.84
N VAL A 182 -23.16 -0.76 3.73
CA VAL A 182 -23.61 0.56 3.29
C VAL A 182 -25.03 0.77 3.81
N VAL A 183 -25.20 1.81 4.63
CA VAL A 183 -26.50 2.19 5.19
C VAL A 183 -26.96 3.48 4.53
N GLN A 184 -28.14 3.43 3.90
CA GLN A 184 -28.79 4.61 3.35
C GLN A 184 -29.48 5.36 4.48
N LEU A 185 -29.01 6.57 4.80
CA LEU A 185 -29.60 7.40 5.86
C LEU A 185 -30.82 8.17 5.35
N ASN A 186 -30.74 8.63 4.11
CA ASN A 186 -31.79 9.35 3.40
C ASN A 186 -31.47 9.35 1.92
N ASP A 187 -32.18 10.08 1.10
CA ASP A 187 -32.01 10.10 -0.37
C ASP A 187 -30.63 10.54 -0.82
N LYS A 188 -29.88 11.26 0.04
CA LYS A 188 -28.60 11.88 -0.33
C LYS A 188 -27.41 11.37 0.47
N ASP A 189 -27.64 10.76 1.60
CA ASP A 189 -26.57 10.46 2.56
C ASP A 189 -26.47 8.95 2.82
N THR A 190 -25.25 8.45 2.73
CA THR A 190 -24.91 7.06 3.06
C THR A 190 -23.74 7.01 4.03
N ILE A 191 -23.71 5.96 4.83
CA ILE A 191 -22.56 5.59 5.63
C ILE A 191 -22.14 4.17 5.23
N ASP A 192 -20.86 4.00 4.95
CA ASP A 192 -20.20 2.71 4.74
C ASP A 192 -19.28 2.47 5.94
N TYR A 193 -19.55 1.45 6.72
CA TYR A 193 -18.64 1.02 7.78
C TYR A 193 -18.12 -0.37 7.49
N TYR A 194 -16.81 -0.56 7.73
CA TYR A 194 -16.11 -1.74 7.22
C TYR A 194 -14.96 -2.18 8.12
N GLY A 195 -14.61 -3.46 7.94
CA GLY A 195 -13.38 -4.04 8.44
C GLY A 195 -12.64 -4.74 7.31
N LYS A 196 -11.33 -4.57 7.25
CA LYS A 196 -10.46 -5.17 6.24
C LYS A 196 -9.23 -5.78 6.88
N LEU A 197 -8.77 -6.87 6.30
CA LEU A 197 -7.52 -7.53 6.66
C LEU A 197 -6.63 -7.58 5.42
N PHE A 198 -5.39 -7.08 5.57
CA PHE A 198 -4.42 -6.99 4.48
C PHE A 198 -3.18 -7.82 4.80
N TYR A 199 -2.76 -8.63 3.86
CA TYR A 199 -1.52 -9.39 3.93
C TYR A 199 -0.63 -9.03 2.76
N THR A 200 0.66 -8.73 3.04
CA THR A 200 1.67 -8.46 2.03
C THR A 200 2.95 -9.17 2.43
N ARG A 201 3.58 -9.85 1.49
CA ARG A 201 4.88 -10.48 1.70
C ARG A 201 5.80 -10.17 0.52
N GLN A 202 6.95 -9.57 0.83
CA GLN A 202 8.05 -9.40 -0.10
C GLN A 202 9.10 -10.43 0.25
N GLN A 203 9.54 -11.19 -0.73
CA GLN A 203 10.57 -12.22 -0.53
C GLN A 203 11.90 -11.58 -0.14
N GLY A 204 12.75 -12.36 0.49
CA GLY A 204 14.08 -11.93 0.85
C GLY A 204 15.02 -11.85 -0.36
N ASP A 205 16.18 -11.29 -0.13
CA ASP A 205 17.24 -11.20 -1.12
C ASP A 205 18.59 -11.14 -0.40
N LYS A 206 19.62 -11.60 -1.06
CA LYS A 206 20.98 -11.52 -0.57
C LYS A 206 21.80 -10.63 -1.48
N ILE A 207 22.38 -9.58 -0.91
CA ILE A 207 23.13 -8.57 -1.67
C ILE A 207 24.52 -8.42 -1.10
N THR A 208 25.44 -7.95 -1.93
CA THR A 208 26.79 -7.59 -1.53
C THR A 208 26.96 -6.08 -1.67
N VAL A 209 27.39 -5.41 -0.61
CA VAL A 209 27.70 -3.99 -0.64
C VAL A 209 29.17 -3.76 -1.04
N GLY A 210 29.49 -2.53 -1.44
CA GLY A 210 30.80 -2.20 -2.01
C GLY A 210 32.02 -2.49 -1.12
N THR A 211 31.83 -2.68 0.18
CA THR A 211 32.88 -3.05 1.12
C THR A 211 33.15 -4.56 1.17
N GLY A 212 32.39 -5.36 0.43
CA GLY A 212 32.44 -6.81 0.46
C GLY A 212 31.56 -7.45 1.53
N ALA A 213 30.93 -6.68 2.40
CA ALA A 213 29.93 -7.19 3.34
C ALA A 213 28.69 -7.65 2.59
N THR A 214 28.02 -8.67 3.11
CA THR A 214 26.76 -9.16 2.55
C THR A 214 25.62 -8.89 3.53
N TYR A 215 24.47 -8.55 2.94
CA TYR A 215 23.19 -8.46 3.67
C TYR A 215 22.28 -9.56 3.14
N ASP A 216 21.83 -10.40 4.04
CA ASP A 216 20.82 -11.42 3.75
C ASP A 216 19.51 -10.95 4.34
N PHE A 217 18.65 -10.37 3.48
CA PHE A 217 17.35 -9.87 3.88
C PHE A 217 16.37 -11.03 3.95
N ASP A 218 15.75 -11.22 5.11
CA ASP A 218 14.61 -12.11 5.23
C ASP A 218 13.41 -11.56 4.51
N ALA A 219 12.45 -12.41 4.20
CA ALA A 219 11.16 -11.94 3.68
C ALA A 219 10.53 -10.98 4.68
N THR A 220 9.98 -9.88 4.16
CA THR A 220 9.27 -8.88 4.96
C THR A 220 7.77 -9.09 4.80
N THR A 221 7.07 -9.23 5.92
CA THR A 221 5.65 -9.53 5.95
C THR A 221 4.89 -8.43 6.67
N SER A 222 3.76 -8.02 6.11
CA SER A 222 2.80 -7.10 6.72
C SER A 222 1.47 -7.81 6.90
N LEU A 223 0.88 -7.65 8.06
CA LEU A 223 -0.49 -8.06 8.35
C LEU A 223 -1.19 -6.91 9.04
N ARG A 224 -2.15 -6.29 8.33
CA ARG A 224 -2.84 -5.09 8.82
C ARG A 224 -4.32 -5.36 8.97
N THR A 225 -4.89 -4.84 10.05
CA THR A 225 -6.34 -4.70 10.21
C THR A 225 -6.70 -3.24 10.06
N ARG A 226 -7.79 -2.96 9.32
CA ARG A 226 -8.34 -1.61 9.20
C ARG A 226 -9.82 -1.63 9.51
N LEU A 227 -10.23 -0.76 10.44
CA LEU A 227 -11.63 -0.52 10.77
C LEU A 227 -11.94 0.93 10.41
N GLY A 228 -12.99 1.16 9.67
CA GLY A 228 -13.29 2.50 9.23
C GLY A 228 -14.75 2.73 8.89
N ALA A 229 -15.03 4.00 8.64
CA ALA A 229 -16.33 4.45 8.18
C ALA A 229 -16.17 5.58 7.17
N ARG A 230 -17.01 5.59 6.16
CA ARG A 230 -17.06 6.64 5.15
C ARG A 230 -18.48 7.17 5.02
N TYR A 231 -18.62 8.47 5.17
CA TYR A 231 -19.86 9.19 4.92
C TYR A 231 -19.81 9.77 3.51
N THR A 232 -20.87 9.55 2.74
CA THR A 232 -21.01 10.10 1.38
C THR A 232 -22.27 10.94 1.30
N HIS A 233 -22.12 12.16 0.78
CA HIS A 233 -23.23 13.08 0.55
C HIS A 233 -23.38 13.34 -0.96
N GLN A 234 -24.55 13.02 -1.50
CA GLN A 234 -24.89 13.27 -2.89
C GLN A 234 -25.29 14.73 -3.08
N LEU A 235 -24.45 15.52 -3.73
CA LEU A 235 -24.75 16.93 -4.01
C LEU A 235 -25.77 17.10 -5.13
N SER A 236 -25.67 16.24 -6.14
CA SER A 236 -26.57 16.19 -7.29
C SER A 236 -26.49 14.78 -7.88
N GLU A 237 -27.22 14.53 -8.96
CA GLU A 237 -27.15 13.25 -9.66
C GLU A 237 -25.72 12.95 -10.20
N LYS A 238 -24.90 14.01 -10.39
CA LYS A 238 -23.57 13.92 -11.01
C LYS A 238 -22.41 14.17 -10.04
N ASN A 239 -22.69 14.57 -8.81
CA ASN A 239 -21.65 14.97 -7.86
C ASN A 239 -21.91 14.36 -6.49
N ALA A 240 -20.85 13.85 -5.87
CA ALA A 240 -20.88 13.37 -4.49
C ALA A 240 -19.60 13.79 -3.76
N LEU A 241 -19.75 14.12 -2.48
CA LEU A 241 -18.63 14.34 -1.57
C LEU A 241 -18.57 13.19 -0.58
N TYR A 242 -17.38 12.83 -0.14
CA TYR A 242 -17.22 11.86 0.93
C TYR A 242 -16.17 12.30 1.94
N ALA A 243 -16.34 11.82 3.16
CA ALA A 243 -15.37 11.97 4.25
C ALA A 243 -15.30 10.66 5.02
N GLY A 244 -14.12 10.27 5.44
CA GLY A 244 -13.93 9.01 6.13
C GLY A 244 -12.88 9.09 7.21
N LEU A 245 -13.00 8.17 8.16
CA LEU A 245 -12.05 7.94 9.24
C LEU A 245 -11.79 6.44 9.32
N ALA A 246 -10.55 6.08 9.62
CA ALA A 246 -10.17 4.70 9.85
C ALA A 246 -9.05 4.61 10.88
N TRP A 247 -9.03 3.49 11.58
CA TRP A 247 -7.92 3.06 12.41
C TRP A 247 -7.29 1.83 11.78
N GLN A 248 -5.98 1.78 11.77
CA GLN A 248 -5.22 0.65 11.24
C GLN A 248 -4.20 0.18 12.26
N HIS A 249 -4.06 -1.13 12.37
CA HIS A 249 -3.01 -1.75 13.15
C HIS A 249 -2.16 -2.67 12.28
N GLU A 250 -0.83 -2.49 12.35
CA GLU A 250 0.15 -3.38 11.75
C GLU A 250 0.60 -4.37 12.82
N PHE A 251 0.38 -5.66 12.58
CA PHE A 251 0.75 -6.74 13.52
C PHE A 251 2.18 -7.23 13.33
N ASP A 252 2.80 -6.95 12.20
CA ASP A 252 4.14 -7.37 11.82
C ASP A 252 4.92 -6.16 11.31
N GLY A 253 5.41 -6.17 10.08
CA GLY A 253 6.10 -5.02 9.48
C GLY A 253 7.55 -4.88 9.94
N GLU A 254 8.11 -5.91 10.57
CA GLU A 254 9.52 -5.95 10.96
C GLU A 254 10.36 -6.48 9.80
N SER A 255 11.47 -5.80 9.51
CA SER A 255 12.41 -6.19 8.47
C SER A 255 13.70 -6.68 9.11
N ASN A 256 14.07 -7.92 8.82
CA ASN A 256 15.23 -8.58 9.41
C ASN A 256 16.30 -8.85 8.37
N ALA A 257 17.55 -8.73 8.76
CA ALA A 257 18.68 -9.06 7.90
C ALA A 257 19.86 -9.58 8.73
N ILE A 258 20.61 -10.47 8.12
CA ILE A 258 21.91 -10.92 8.65
C ILE A 258 22.98 -10.20 7.85
N VAL A 259 23.89 -9.52 8.56
CA VAL A 259 25.06 -8.85 7.98
C VAL A 259 26.27 -9.78 8.17
N ALA A 260 26.95 -10.10 7.09
CA ALA A 260 28.14 -10.95 7.14
C ALA A 260 29.35 -10.22 6.55
N THR A 261 30.48 -10.32 7.26
CA THR A 261 31.78 -9.82 6.83
C THR A 261 32.80 -10.94 6.95
N THR A 262 34.06 -10.67 6.62
CA THR A 262 35.17 -11.61 6.82
C THR A 262 35.37 -11.96 8.32
N LEU A 263 34.84 -11.11 9.23
CA LEU A 263 34.97 -11.29 10.69
C LEU A 263 33.84 -12.12 11.29
N GLY A 264 32.82 -12.44 10.54
CA GLY A 264 31.67 -13.19 11.00
C GLY A 264 30.34 -12.57 10.56
N SER A 265 29.24 -13.05 11.17
CA SER A 265 27.89 -12.58 10.86
C SER A 265 27.15 -12.16 12.11
N ALA A 266 26.21 -11.22 11.96
CA ALA A 266 25.36 -10.75 13.04
C ALA A 266 24.04 -10.23 12.48
N SER A 267 22.99 -10.24 13.31
CA SER A 267 21.71 -9.62 12.95
C SER A 267 21.85 -8.09 12.92
N ALA A 268 21.36 -7.46 11.87
CA ALA A 268 21.20 -6.01 11.84
C ALA A 268 20.08 -5.59 12.80
N PRO A 269 20.15 -4.38 13.40
CA PRO A 269 18.98 -3.82 14.07
C PRO A 269 17.80 -3.75 13.11
N ALA A 270 16.65 -4.23 13.54
CA ALA A 270 15.49 -4.41 12.66
C ALA A 270 14.58 -3.19 12.70
N PRO A 271 14.34 -2.50 11.57
CA PRO A 271 13.29 -1.52 11.48
C PRO A 271 11.92 -2.20 11.57
N SER A 272 10.98 -1.57 12.27
CA SER A 272 9.65 -2.13 12.47
C SER A 272 8.57 -1.08 12.26
N MET A 273 7.55 -1.45 11.48
CA MET A 273 6.34 -0.65 11.25
C MET A 273 5.17 -1.12 12.12
N LYS A 274 5.41 -2.04 13.05
CA LYS A 274 4.38 -2.54 13.97
C LYS A 274 3.79 -1.41 14.80
N GLY A 275 2.47 -1.30 14.81
CA GLY A 275 1.78 -0.28 15.59
C GLY A 275 0.54 0.29 14.88
N ASP A 276 0.08 1.41 15.38
CA ASP A 276 -1.20 2.01 15.01
C ASP A 276 -1.02 3.23 14.11
N THR A 277 -1.96 3.39 13.19
CA THR A 277 -2.07 4.57 12.32
C THR A 277 -3.53 4.98 12.23
N GLY A 278 -3.81 6.27 12.43
CA GLY A 278 -5.10 6.88 12.18
C GLY A 278 -5.13 7.48 10.77
N ILE A 279 -6.24 7.32 10.07
CA ILE A 279 -6.40 7.75 8.69
C ILE A 279 -7.65 8.61 8.57
N MET A 280 -7.52 9.72 7.84
CA MET A 280 -8.62 10.62 7.49
C MET A 280 -8.65 10.79 5.99
N GLU A 281 -9.84 10.80 5.40
CA GLU A 281 -9.99 10.99 3.96
C GLU A 281 -11.11 11.96 3.62
N LEU A 282 -10.94 12.68 2.51
CA LEU A 282 -11.94 13.53 1.88
C LEU A 282 -11.89 13.29 0.38
N GLY A 283 -13.02 13.34 -0.27
CA GLY A 283 -13.05 13.17 -1.71
C GLY A 283 -14.26 13.73 -2.39
N TRP A 284 -14.16 13.79 -3.71
CA TRP A 284 -15.19 14.31 -4.58
C TRP A 284 -15.26 13.45 -5.83
N ARG A 285 -16.47 13.07 -6.20
CA ARG A 285 -16.72 12.33 -7.44
C ARG A 285 -17.62 13.16 -8.33
N VAL A 286 -17.27 13.24 -9.61
CA VAL A 286 -18.04 13.94 -10.60
C VAL A 286 -18.23 13.06 -11.83
N ASN A 287 -19.45 12.97 -12.29
CA ASN A 287 -19.81 12.34 -13.55
C ASN A 287 -19.94 13.44 -14.63
N ASN A 288 -18.92 13.53 -15.49
CA ASN A 288 -18.88 14.54 -16.56
C ASN A 288 -19.77 14.17 -17.75
N SER A 289 -20.04 12.90 -17.92
CA SER A 289 -20.90 12.39 -19.01
C SER A 289 -21.40 11.01 -18.64
N ASP A 290 -22.32 10.47 -19.41
CA ASP A 290 -22.80 9.09 -19.20
C ASP A 290 -21.72 8.03 -19.39
N LYS A 291 -20.57 8.40 -19.97
CA LYS A 291 -19.48 7.48 -20.31
C LYS A 291 -18.19 7.70 -19.52
N PHE A 292 -18.13 8.75 -18.71
CA PHE A 292 -16.90 9.13 -18.03
C PHE A 292 -17.18 9.67 -16.64
N GLU A 293 -16.44 9.13 -15.65
CA GLU A 293 -16.44 9.64 -14.28
C GLU A 293 -15.03 9.95 -13.80
N LEU A 294 -14.94 10.97 -12.97
CA LEU A 294 -13.71 11.44 -12.33
C LEU A 294 -13.88 11.41 -10.82
N GLY A 295 -12.91 10.88 -10.13
CA GLY A 295 -12.82 10.94 -8.67
C GLY A 295 -11.53 11.61 -8.23
N LEU A 296 -11.62 12.47 -7.24
CA LEU A 296 -10.48 13.12 -6.59
C LEU A 296 -10.56 12.85 -5.09
N GLY A 297 -9.43 12.49 -4.48
CA GLY A 297 -9.37 12.25 -3.06
C GLY A 297 -8.09 12.78 -2.45
N VAL A 298 -8.16 13.12 -1.18
CA VAL A 298 -7.02 13.47 -0.35
C VAL A 298 -7.14 12.69 0.97
N ASN A 299 -6.03 12.23 1.48
CA ASN A 299 -5.99 11.57 2.77
C ASN A 299 -4.81 12.05 3.60
N GLY A 300 -4.96 11.92 4.90
CA GLY A 300 -3.91 12.18 5.87
C GLY A 300 -3.82 11.02 6.84
N SER A 301 -2.63 10.76 7.34
CA SER A 301 -2.38 9.72 8.33
C SER A 301 -1.52 10.24 9.46
N VAL A 302 -1.70 9.68 10.65
CA VAL A 302 -0.92 9.99 11.86
C VAL A 302 -0.64 8.68 12.60
N GLY A 303 0.50 8.63 13.28
CA GLY A 303 0.95 7.46 14.01
C GLY A 303 2.21 6.85 13.41
N LYS A 304 2.26 5.54 13.29
CA LYS A 304 3.41 4.82 12.72
C LYS A 304 3.72 5.27 11.30
N GLN A 305 2.70 5.62 10.55
CA GLN A 305 2.80 6.22 9.23
C GLN A 305 2.13 7.58 9.29
N LYS A 306 2.86 8.64 8.96
CA LYS A 306 2.39 10.02 9.04
C LYS A 306 2.60 10.72 7.71
N GLY A 307 1.56 11.31 7.17
CA GLY A 307 1.71 12.04 5.92
C GLY A 307 0.40 12.33 5.22
N VAL A 308 0.52 12.66 3.93
CA VAL A 308 -0.59 13.01 3.06
C VAL A 308 -0.52 12.24 1.76
N GLY A 309 -1.68 12.01 1.17
CA GLY A 309 -1.81 11.37 -0.11
C GLY A 309 -2.92 12.01 -0.94
N PHE A 310 -2.78 11.89 -2.26
CA PHE A 310 -3.78 12.32 -3.23
C PHE A 310 -4.11 11.14 -4.13
N ASN A 311 -5.35 11.01 -4.55
CA ASN A 311 -5.72 10.03 -5.56
C ASN A 311 -6.61 10.63 -6.64
N LEU A 312 -6.50 10.03 -7.82
CA LEU A 312 -7.26 10.36 -9.00
C LEU A 312 -7.84 9.07 -9.56
N SER A 313 -9.13 9.06 -9.82
CA SER A 313 -9.83 7.91 -10.39
C SER A 313 -10.54 8.30 -11.66
N LEU A 314 -10.40 7.47 -12.69
CA LEU A 314 -11.07 7.63 -13.96
C LEU A 314 -11.72 6.32 -14.34
N ASN A 315 -12.97 6.35 -14.76
CA ASN A 315 -13.61 5.18 -15.35
C ASN A 315 -14.41 5.57 -16.60
N PHE A 316 -14.53 4.61 -17.47
CA PHE A 316 -15.15 4.80 -18.78
C PHE A 316 -16.17 3.69 -19.02
N SER A 317 -17.29 4.02 -19.63
CA SER A 317 -18.28 3.07 -20.12
C SER A 317 -18.34 3.12 -21.65
N PHE A 318 -18.42 1.97 -22.28
CA PHE A 318 -18.55 1.87 -23.73
C PHE A 318 -19.97 1.56 -24.16
#